data_bcdd328381a2819f8570671230148282
#
_entry.id   bcdd328381a2819f8570671230148282
#
_cell.length_a   1.000
_cell.length_b   1.000
_cell.length_c   1.000
_cell.angle_alpha   90.00
_cell.angle_beta   90.00
_cell.angle_gamma   90.00
#
_symmetry.space_group_name_H-M   'P 1'
#
loop_
_entity.id
_entity.type
_entity.pdbx_description
1 polymer ?
#
loop_
_entity_poly.entity_id
_entity_poly.type
_entity_poly.pdbx_seq_one_letter_code
_entity_poly.pdbx_strand_id
1 'polypeptide(L)'
;LTVTEAEVYPTHVRIRVKGAEENSAWLKGLEFYLLPDFKKAAESGLKEVIFAAMGQAFFTLSLGIGAIAIFGSYIGKERTLTGEAVCVTVLDTLVALIAGFIIFPACFAFNVQPDSGPSLIFITLPNIFNAMSGGRIWGTIFFLCMLFAACSTIIAVFENLIAFVMDLTNCSRTKAVVGNLIAIIVLSLPCIFGFNIWSGFMPLGAGSSIQDLEDFIVSNNLLPICTSRYGWGWDKFQKEANAGSGIKFPGWARFYVSYILPLIVLFIFVQGYWSKFVG
;
A
#
# COMPACT_ATOMS: atom_id res chain seq x y z
N LEU A 1 32.90 4.37 -21.39
CA LEU A 1 32.97 2.93 -21.72
C LEU A 1 34.44 2.56 -21.83
N THR A 2 35.01 1.95 -20.78
CA THR A 2 36.37 1.41 -20.77
C THR A 2 36.31 -0.12 -20.77
N VAL A 3 37.00 -0.75 -21.73
CA VAL A 3 37.14 -2.21 -21.76
C VAL A 3 38.03 -2.63 -20.59
N THR A 4 37.51 -3.45 -19.69
CA THR A 4 38.25 -3.94 -18.50
C THR A 4 38.85 -5.30 -18.68
N GLU A 5 38.26 -6.14 -19.52
CA GLU A 5 38.76 -7.49 -19.82
C GLU A 5 38.25 -7.95 -21.19
N ALA A 6 39.09 -8.63 -21.96
CA ALA A 6 38.68 -9.30 -23.18
C ALA A 6 39.14 -10.75 -23.12
N GLU A 7 38.21 -11.69 -23.07
CA GLU A 7 38.48 -13.14 -23.15
C GLU A 7 38.15 -13.63 -24.57
N VAL A 8 39.13 -14.29 -25.20
CA VAL A 8 38.97 -14.81 -26.56
C VAL A 8 38.72 -16.33 -26.46
N TYR A 9 37.57 -16.75 -26.97
CA TYR A 9 37.21 -18.14 -27.13
C TYR A 9 37.27 -18.56 -28.61
N PRO A 10 37.42 -19.84 -28.95
CA PRO A 10 37.53 -20.29 -30.35
C PRO A 10 36.32 -19.93 -31.22
N THR A 11 35.16 -19.65 -30.61
CA THR A 11 33.91 -19.36 -31.32
C THR A 11 33.38 -17.96 -31.07
N HIS A 12 33.87 -17.22 -30.06
CA HIS A 12 33.42 -15.86 -29.74
C HIS A 12 34.43 -15.14 -28.85
N VAL A 13 34.39 -13.81 -28.91
CA VAL A 13 35.14 -12.95 -28.00
C VAL A 13 34.20 -12.37 -26.96
N ARG A 14 34.45 -12.57 -25.68
CA ARG A 14 33.71 -11.93 -24.59
C ARG A 14 34.50 -10.70 -24.18
N ILE A 15 33.92 -9.55 -24.42
CA ILE A 15 34.45 -8.25 -24.00
C ILE A 15 33.68 -7.79 -22.78
N ARG A 16 34.34 -7.66 -21.65
CA ARG A 16 33.76 -7.07 -20.45
C ARG A 16 34.03 -5.56 -20.47
N VAL A 17 32.99 -4.77 -20.61
CA VAL A 17 33.05 -3.30 -20.67
C VAL A 17 32.58 -2.75 -19.34
N LYS A 18 33.42 -1.92 -18.70
CA LYS A 18 33.03 -1.22 -17.47
C LYS A 18 31.83 -0.30 -17.77
N GLY A 19 30.70 -0.54 -17.16
CA GLY A 19 29.42 0.09 -17.49
C GLY A 19 28.41 -0.86 -18.16
N ALA A 20 28.82 -1.99 -18.73
CA ALA A 20 27.90 -2.99 -19.26
C ALA A 20 27.27 -3.84 -18.14
N GLU A 21 27.98 -4.06 -17.04
CA GLU A 21 27.43 -4.70 -15.85
C GLU A 21 26.46 -3.79 -15.12
N GLU A 22 26.75 -2.49 -15.05
CA GLU A 22 25.87 -1.48 -14.47
C GLU A 22 24.55 -1.36 -15.29
N ASN A 23 24.65 -1.37 -16.63
CA ASN A 23 23.48 -1.40 -17.52
C ASN A 23 22.71 -2.73 -17.45
N SER A 24 23.33 -3.85 -17.05
CA SER A 24 22.61 -5.11 -16.88
C SER A 24 21.92 -5.22 -15.50
N ALA A 25 22.43 -4.52 -14.50
CA ALA A 25 21.88 -4.61 -13.13
C ALA A 25 20.51 -3.94 -13.03
N TRP A 26 20.34 -2.75 -13.57
CA TRP A 26 19.03 -2.08 -13.56
C TRP A 26 17.98 -2.81 -14.43
N LEU A 27 18.41 -3.46 -15.52
CA LEU A 27 17.53 -4.31 -16.34
C LEU A 27 17.06 -5.53 -15.53
N LYS A 28 17.92 -6.16 -14.73
CA LYS A 28 17.52 -7.22 -13.80
C LYS A 28 16.49 -6.74 -12.77
N GLY A 29 16.63 -5.49 -12.31
CA GLY A 29 15.64 -4.87 -11.43
C GLY A 29 14.27 -4.69 -12.10
N LEU A 30 14.25 -4.30 -13.38
CA LEU A 30 13.01 -4.25 -14.16
C LEU A 30 12.42 -5.63 -14.40
N GLU A 31 13.27 -6.61 -14.75
CA GLU A 31 12.86 -8.00 -14.93
C GLU A 31 12.25 -8.56 -13.63
N PHE A 32 12.93 -8.36 -12.51
CA PHE A 32 12.43 -8.75 -11.19
C PHE A 32 11.05 -8.14 -10.88
N TYR A 33 10.83 -6.88 -11.27
CA TYR A 33 9.58 -6.17 -10.96
C TYR A 33 8.43 -6.53 -11.92
N LEU A 34 8.71 -6.70 -13.21
CA LEU A 34 7.68 -6.84 -14.24
C LEU A 34 7.37 -8.29 -14.60
N LEU A 35 8.36 -9.18 -14.51
CA LEU A 35 8.16 -10.58 -14.89
C LEU A 35 7.67 -11.40 -13.70
N PRO A 36 6.44 -11.94 -13.78
CA PRO A 36 5.91 -12.77 -12.71
C PRO A 36 6.66 -14.11 -12.67
N ASP A 37 7.22 -14.42 -11.52
CA ASP A 37 7.84 -15.73 -11.26
C ASP A 37 6.80 -16.72 -10.73
N PHE A 38 6.10 -17.37 -11.64
CA PHE A 38 5.08 -18.36 -11.31
C PHE A 38 5.64 -19.58 -10.56
N LYS A 39 6.94 -19.89 -10.70
CA LYS A 39 7.57 -20.99 -9.96
C LYS A 39 7.69 -20.63 -8.48
N LYS A 40 8.25 -19.45 -8.18
CA LYS A 40 8.30 -18.94 -6.80
C LYS A 40 6.91 -18.76 -6.20
N ALA A 41 5.94 -18.27 -6.98
CA ALA A 41 4.55 -18.13 -6.53
C ALA A 41 3.93 -19.49 -6.17
N ALA A 42 4.25 -20.54 -6.91
CA ALA A 42 3.79 -21.91 -6.61
C ALA A 42 4.50 -22.50 -5.39
N GLU A 43 5.80 -22.25 -5.23
CA GLU A 43 6.61 -22.69 -4.08
C GLU A 43 6.21 -21.99 -2.79
N SER A 44 5.90 -20.68 -2.85
CA SER A 44 5.43 -19.89 -1.70
C SER A 44 3.97 -20.18 -1.33
N GLY A 45 3.24 -20.91 -2.19
CA GLY A 45 1.83 -21.15 -2.05
C GLY A 45 0.99 -20.10 -2.78
N LEU A 46 0.28 -20.51 -3.82
CA LEU A 46 -0.56 -19.61 -4.63
C LEU A 46 -1.64 -18.91 -3.79
N LYS A 47 -2.10 -19.57 -2.73
CA LYS A 47 -3.07 -19.00 -1.79
C LYS A 47 -2.51 -17.81 -1.04
N GLU A 48 -1.28 -17.90 -0.54
CA GLU A 48 -0.60 -16.84 0.19
C GLU A 48 -0.35 -15.64 -0.71
N VAL A 49 0.04 -15.87 -1.96
CA VAL A 49 0.27 -14.80 -2.94
C VAL A 49 -1.04 -14.04 -3.24
N ILE A 50 -2.13 -14.76 -3.51
CA ILE A 50 -3.44 -14.16 -3.76
C ILE A 50 -3.92 -13.40 -2.52
N PHE A 51 -3.76 -14.00 -1.33
CA PHE A 51 -4.16 -13.37 -0.08
C PHE A 51 -3.41 -12.06 0.19
N ALA A 52 -2.08 -12.06 0.02
CA ALA A 52 -1.26 -10.87 0.17
C ALA A 52 -1.65 -9.77 -0.83
N ALA A 53 -1.90 -10.15 -2.10
CA ALA A 53 -2.33 -9.20 -3.13
C ALA A 53 -3.70 -8.58 -2.80
N MET A 54 -4.64 -9.38 -2.30
CA MET A 54 -5.95 -8.89 -1.87
C MET A 54 -5.84 -7.97 -0.66
N GLY A 55 -5.04 -8.33 0.35
CA GLY A 55 -4.76 -7.49 1.51
C GLY A 55 -4.17 -6.15 1.11
N GLN A 56 -3.20 -6.16 0.19
CA GLN A 56 -2.61 -4.94 -0.35
C GLN A 56 -3.63 -4.07 -1.10
N ALA A 57 -4.52 -4.66 -1.91
CA ALA A 57 -5.58 -3.92 -2.58
C ALA A 57 -6.58 -3.27 -1.61
N PHE A 58 -6.94 -3.96 -0.53
CA PHE A 58 -7.77 -3.39 0.55
C PHE A 58 -7.09 -2.21 1.23
N PHE A 59 -5.79 -2.34 1.51
CA PHE A 59 -5.02 -1.33 2.21
C PHE A 59 -4.80 -0.08 1.36
N THR A 60 -4.30 -0.24 0.12
CA THR A 60 -3.99 0.89 -0.76
C THR A 60 -5.22 1.71 -1.15
N LEU A 61 -6.36 1.06 -1.36
CA LEU A 61 -7.63 1.71 -1.66
C LEU A 61 -8.40 2.14 -0.41
N SER A 62 -7.82 1.99 0.79
CA SER A 62 -8.43 2.36 2.08
C SER A 62 -9.85 1.79 2.27
N LEU A 63 -10.09 0.56 1.78
CA LEU A 63 -11.39 -0.09 1.90
C LEU A 63 -11.68 -0.42 3.37
N GLY A 64 -12.89 -0.11 3.83
CA GLY A 64 -13.31 -0.34 5.22
C GLY A 64 -12.94 0.76 6.21
N ILE A 65 -11.99 1.66 5.90
CA ILE A 65 -11.60 2.78 6.78
C ILE A 65 -12.65 3.91 6.76
N GLY A 66 -13.45 4.00 5.68
CA GLY A 66 -14.45 5.06 5.53
C GLY A 66 -13.92 6.38 4.96
N ALA A 67 -12.62 6.55 4.79
CA ALA A 67 -12.03 7.78 4.24
C ALA A 67 -12.58 8.11 2.85
N ILE A 68 -12.71 7.12 1.97
CA ILE A 68 -13.31 7.29 0.64
C ILE A 68 -14.79 7.69 0.73
N ALA A 69 -15.53 7.23 1.75
CA ALA A 69 -16.93 7.61 1.93
C ALA A 69 -17.06 9.10 2.27
N ILE A 70 -16.20 9.66 3.10
CA ILE A 70 -16.15 11.10 3.40
C ILE A 70 -15.83 11.90 2.14
N PHE A 71 -14.81 11.52 1.37
CA PHE A 71 -14.51 12.20 0.11
C PHE A 71 -15.65 12.08 -0.89
N GLY A 72 -16.29 10.90 -0.97
CA GLY A 72 -17.49 10.71 -1.77
C GLY A 72 -18.63 11.65 -1.38
N SER A 73 -18.75 12.02 -0.10
CA SER A 73 -19.77 12.97 0.36
C SER A 73 -19.49 14.42 -0.09
N TYR A 74 -18.26 14.75 -0.42
CA TYR A 74 -17.86 16.07 -0.93
C TYR A 74 -17.97 16.19 -2.45
N ILE A 75 -18.09 15.07 -3.16
CA ILE A 75 -18.29 15.08 -4.61
C ILE A 75 -19.68 15.61 -4.95
N GLY A 76 -19.74 16.64 -5.80
CA GLY A 76 -20.99 17.17 -6.32
C GLY A 76 -21.75 16.14 -7.17
N LYS A 77 -23.07 16.27 -7.23
CA LYS A 77 -23.95 15.35 -8.02
C LYS A 77 -23.80 15.49 -9.54
N GLU A 78 -22.81 16.22 -9.99
CA GLU A 78 -22.50 16.38 -11.41
C GLU A 78 -21.75 15.16 -11.99
N ARG A 79 -21.01 14.43 -11.16
CA ARG A 79 -20.21 13.27 -11.52
C ARG A 79 -20.70 11.99 -10.85
N THR A 80 -20.53 10.86 -11.53
CA THR A 80 -20.87 9.56 -10.94
C THR A 80 -19.78 9.09 -9.97
N LEU A 81 -20.18 8.58 -8.81
CA LEU A 81 -19.23 8.00 -7.83
C LEU A 81 -18.44 6.83 -8.43
N THR A 82 -19.05 6.05 -9.31
CA THR A 82 -18.39 4.94 -10.01
C THR A 82 -17.25 5.43 -10.91
N GLY A 83 -17.47 6.53 -11.64
CA GLY A 83 -16.44 7.14 -12.48
C GLY A 83 -15.24 7.63 -11.66
N GLU A 84 -15.51 8.29 -10.54
CA GLU A 84 -14.46 8.75 -9.63
C GLU A 84 -13.70 7.57 -8.98
N ALA A 85 -14.40 6.51 -8.55
CA ALA A 85 -13.77 5.32 -7.99
C ALA A 85 -12.82 4.64 -9.00
N VAL A 86 -13.23 4.51 -10.26
CA VAL A 86 -12.37 3.97 -11.33
C VAL A 86 -11.15 4.89 -11.56
N CYS A 87 -11.36 6.20 -11.60
CA CYS A 87 -10.26 7.16 -11.76
C CYS A 87 -9.24 7.06 -10.62
N VAL A 88 -9.70 7.01 -9.37
CA VAL A 88 -8.83 6.83 -8.19
C VAL A 88 -8.05 5.52 -8.28
N THR A 89 -8.71 4.41 -8.60
CA THR A 89 -8.06 3.09 -8.71
C THR A 89 -6.98 3.08 -9.80
N VAL A 90 -7.27 3.67 -10.96
CA VAL A 90 -6.30 3.75 -12.07
C VAL A 90 -5.10 4.63 -11.70
N LEU A 91 -5.34 5.79 -11.09
CA LEU A 91 -4.26 6.68 -10.66
C LEU A 91 -3.40 6.06 -9.56
N ASP A 92 -4.00 5.43 -8.57
CA ASP A 92 -3.30 4.74 -7.49
C ASP A 92 -2.38 3.63 -8.05
N THR A 93 -2.93 2.78 -8.92
CA THR A 93 -2.17 1.73 -9.60
C THR A 93 -1.03 2.29 -10.46
N LEU A 94 -1.27 3.37 -11.19
CA LEU A 94 -0.28 4.01 -12.04
C LEU A 94 0.89 4.56 -11.20
N VAL A 95 0.60 5.25 -10.11
CA VAL A 95 1.62 5.78 -9.19
C VAL A 95 2.45 4.65 -8.57
N ALA A 96 1.79 3.57 -8.12
CA ALA A 96 2.47 2.40 -7.58
C ALA A 96 3.41 1.74 -8.60
N LEU A 97 2.96 1.60 -9.86
CA LEU A 97 3.78 1.07 -10.95
C LEU A 97 4.99 1.97 -11.22
N ILE A 98 4.80 3.27 -11.33
CA ILE A 98 5.90 4.24 -11.57
C ILE A 98 6.90 4.19 -10.41
N ALA A 99 6.45 4.16 -9.16
CA ALA A 99 7.33 4.03 -8.00
C ALA A 99 8.18 2.74 -8.07
N GLY A 100 7.59 1.62 -8.43
CA GLY A 100 8.31 0.36 -8.63
C GLY A 100 9.35 0.43 -9.76
N PHE A 101 9.03 1.09 -10.87
CA PHE A 101 9.98 1.33 -11.97
C PHE A 101 11.21 2.15 -11.57
N ILE A 102 11.11 2.96 -10.54
CA ILE A 102 12.23 3.75 -10.02
C ILE A 102 13.01 2.94 -8.97
N ILE A 103 12.30 2.35 -8.01
CA ILE A 103 12.91 1.76 -6.81
C ILE A 103 13.65 0.46 -7.15
N PHE A 104 13.01 -0.49 -7.83
CA PHE A 104 13.62 -1.81 -8.07
C PHE A 104 14.88 -1.73 -8.93
N PRO A 105 14.90 -1.04 -10.08
CA PRO A 105 16.13 -0.86 -10.83
C PRO A 105 17.25 -0.18 -10.03
N ALA A 106 16.91 0.80 -9.19
CA ALA A 106 17.89 1.46 -8.33
C ALA A 106 18.48 0.50 -7.30
N CYS A 107 17.67 -0.34 -6.64
CA CYS A 107 18.16 -1.37 -5.72
C CYS A 107 19.20 -2.28 -6.38
N PHE A 108 18.89 -2.81 -7.57
CA PHE A 108 19.79 -3.69 -8.30
C PHE A 108 21.03 -2.97 -8.84
N ALA A 109 20.90 -1.73 -9.32
CA ALA A 109 22.04 -0.93 -9.81
C ALA A 109 23.06 -0.63 -8.70
N PHE A 110 22.60 -0.42 -7.48
CA PHE A 110 23.47 -0.16 -6.32
C PHE A 110 23.75 -1.40 -5.46
N ASN A 111 23.37 -2.59 -5.96
CA ASN A 111 23.57 -3.87 -5.29
C ASN A 111 23.02 -3.91 -3.85
N VAL A 112 21.87 -3.26 -3.65
CA VAL A 112 21.12 -3.26 -2.39
C VAL A 112 19.94 -4.20 -2.55
N GLN A 113 19.71 -5.08 -1.58
CA GLN A 113 18.57 -5.98 -1.61
C GLN A 113 17.27 -5.18 -1.49
N PRO A 114 16.27 -5.43 -2.35
CA PRO A 114 14.96 -4.82 -2.22
C PRO A 114 14.27 -5.41 -0.99
N ASP A 115 14.19 -4.61 0.05
CA ASP A 115 13.47 -4.95 1.28
C ASP A 115 12.00 -4.54 1.19
N SER A 116 11.23 -4.79 2.21
CA SER A 116 9.81 -4.46 2.27
C SER A 116 9.48 -3.60 3.49
N GLY A 117 8.34 -2.91 3.44
CA GLY A 117 7.88 -2.10 4.54
C GLY A 117 8.74 -0.87 4.84
N PRO A 118 8.79 -0.44 6.12
CA PRO A 118 9.53 0.76 6.52
C PRO A 118 11.02 0.71 6.23
N SER A 119 11.65 -0.48 6.27
CA SER A 119 13.08 -0.64 5.99
C SER A 119 13.45 -0.26 4.56
N LEU A 120 12.58 -0.49 3.58
CA LEU A 120 12.81 -0.02 2.22
C LEU A 120 12.99 1.50 2.16
N ILE A 121 12.14 2.23 2.87
CA ILE A 121 12.10 3.70 2.84
C ILE A 121 13.22 4.32 3.69
N PHE A 122 13.42 3.80 4.90
CA PHE A 122 14.29 4.45 5.88
C PHE A 122 15.71 3.88 5.97
N ILE A 123 15.96 2.72 5.36
CA ILE A 123 17.28 2.07 5.34
C ILE A 123 17.76 1.93 3.90
N THR A 124 16.99 1.24 3.05
CA THR A 124 17.43 0.88 1.70
C THR A 124 17.58 2.11 0.80
N LEU A 125 16.57 2.97 0.71
CA LEU A 125 16.63 4.17 -0.15
C LEU A 125 17.68 5.19 0.30
N PRO A 126 17.87 5.52 1.59
CA PRO A 126 18.99 6.37 2.02
C PRO A 126 20.36 5.81 1.64
N ASN A 127 20.56 4.49 1.72
CA ASN A 127 21.81 3.86 1.31
C ASN A 127 22.04 4.02 -0.21
N ILE A 128 21.00 3.87 -1.03
CA ILE A 128 21.09 4.12 -2.46
C ILE A 128 21.45 5.59 -2.74
N PHE A 129 20.77 6.54 -2.09
CA PHE A 129 21.07 7.96 -2.27
C PHE A 129 22.49 8.31 -1.82
N ASN A 130 23.01 7.69 -0.77
CA ASN A 130 24.39 7.90 -0.35
C ASN A 130 25.42 7.35 -1.34
N ALA A 131 25.08 6.30 -2.08
CA ALA A 131 25.95 5.68 -3.06
C ALA A 131 25.95 6.39 -4.44
N MET A 132 24.89 7.17 -4.75
CA MET A 132 24.75 7.80 -6.05
C MET A 132 25.33 9.22 -6.10
N SER A 133 25.82 9.63 -7.27
CA SER A 133 26.28 11.01 -7.52
C SER A 133 25.10 11.99 -7.42
N GLY A 134 25.25 13.04 -6.61
CA GLY A 134 24.17 13.99 -6.34
C GLY A 134 23.05 13.48 -5.44
N GLY A 135 23.26 12.35 -4.78
CA GLY A 135 22.24 11.67 -3.96
C GLY A 135 21.64 12.51 -2.86
N ARG A 136 22.39 13.49 -2.31
CA ARG A 136 21.83 14.45 -1.35
C ARG A 136 20.65 15.25 -1.93
N ILE A 137 20.79 15.73 -3.17
CA ILE A 137 19.73 16.49 -3.85
C ILE A 137 18.54 15.59 -4.15
N TRP A 138 18.78 14.44 -4.80
CA TRP A 138 17.75 13.48 -5.15
C TRP A 138 17.02 12.91 -3.94
N GLY A 139 17.78 12.56 -2.89
CA GLY A 139 17.21 12.10 -1.63
C GLY A 139 16.34 13.17 -0.96
N THR A 140 16.80 14.43 -0.95
CA THR A 140 16.00 15.54 -0.40
C THR A 140 14.70 15.72 -1.16
N ILE A 141 14.73 15.72 -2.49
CA ILE A 141 13.53 15.83 -3.33
C ILE A 141 12.59 14.65 -3.07
N PHE A 142 13.11 13.44 -3.04
CA PHE A 142 12.33 12.23 -2.78
C PHE A 142 11.61 12.27 -1.43
N PHE A 143 12.34 12.55 -0.34
CA PHE A 143 11.74 12.60 0.99
C PHE A 143 10.80 13.79 1.16
N LEU A 144 11.03 14.90 0.45
CA LEU A 144 10.10 16.03 0.44
C LEU A 144 8.79 15.65 -0.27
N CYS A 145 8.86 14.97 -1.40
CA CYS A 145 7.67 14.45 -2.08
C CYS A 145 6.92 13.44 -1.20
N MET A 146 7.65 12.55 -0.53
CA MET A 146 7.05 11.60 0.43
C MET A 146 6.38 12.30 1.61
N LEU A 147 6.99 13.37 2.14
CA LEU A 147 6.38 14.17 3.20
C LEU A 147 5.04 14.75 2.75
N PHE A 148 4.95 15.32 1.55
CA PHE A 148 3.70 15.85 1.01
C PHE A 148 2.66 14.74 0.80
N ALA A 149 3.05 13.58 0.29
CA ALA A 149 2.17 12.43 0.14
C ALA A 149 1.64 11.95 1.50
N ALA A 150 2.51 11.81 2.50
CA ALA A 150 2.12 11.44 3.86
C ALA A 150 1.17 12.47 4.49
N CYS A 151 1.45 13.77 4.36
CA CYS A 151 0.59 14.82 4.86
C CYS A 151 -0.81 14.78 4.25
N SER A 152 -0.93 14.56 2.93
CA SER A 152 -2.22 14.46 2.27
C SER A 152 -3.05 13.27 2.79
N THR A 153 -2.42 12.12 2.99
CA THR A 153 -3.07 10.93 3.55
C THR A 153 -3.50 11.14 5.00
N ILE A 154 -2.65 11.75 5.83
CA ILE A 154 -2.97 12.06 7.22
C ILE A 154 -4.19 12.99 7.28
N ILE A 155 -4.22 14.07 6.48
CA ILE A 155 -5.35 14.99 6.42
C ILE A 155 -6.64 14.25 6.05
N ALA A 156 -6.57 13.34 5.08
CA ALA A 156 -7.70 12.53 4.64
C ALA A 156 -8.28 11.66 5.78
N VAL A 157 -7.41 10.94 6.48
CA VAL A 157 -7.82 10.08 7.60
C VAL A 157 -8.37 10.91 8.77
N PHE A 158 -7.70 12.03 9.09
CA PHE A 158 -8.16 12.94 10.14
C PHE A 158 -9.52 13.54 9.83
N GLU A 159 -9.78 13.96 8.61
CA GLU A 159 -11.07 14.51 8.20
C GLU A 159 -12.19 13.48 8.42
N ASN A 160 -11.95 12.21 8.08
CA ASN A 160 -12.90 11.14 8.35
C ASN A 160 -13.19 10.99 9.86
N LEU A 161 -12.14 10.95 10.69
CA LEU A 161 -12.28 10.81 12.14
C LEU A 161 -12.97 12.03 12.76
N ILE A 162 -12.62 13.25 12.31
CA ILE A 162 -13.24 14.49 12.79
C ILE A 162 -14.72 14.51 12.46
N ALA A 163 -15.10 14.19 11.21
CA ALA A 163 -16.49 14.15 10.78
C ALA A 163 -17.27 13.12 11.62
N PHE A 164 -16.73 11.91 11.79
CA PHE A 164 -17.34 10.86 12.59
C PHE A 164 -17.56 11.29 14.05
N VAL A 165 -16.54 11.87 14.70
CA VAL A 165 -16.65 12.35 16.08
C VAL A 165 -17.66 13.48 16.22
N MET A 166 -17.70 14.40 15.25
CA MET A 166 -18.67 15.50 15.24
C MET A 166 -20.10 14.98 15.11
N ASP A 167 -20.34 14.02 14.23
CA ASP A 167 -21.66 13.42 14.02
C ASP A 167 -22.13 12.61 15.24
N LEU A 168 -21.20 11.90 15.89
CA LEU A 168 -21.52 11.07 17.06
C LEU A 168 -21.76 11.91 18.32
N THR A 169 -20.97 12.96 18.55
CA THR A 169 -20.96 13.71 19.81
C THR A 169 -21.62 15.08 19.73
N ASN A 170 -21.98 15.56 18.52
CA ASN A 170 -22.47 16.91 18.25
C ASN A 170 -21.52 18.01 18.80
N CYS A 171 -20.22 17.74 18.90
CA CYS A 171 -19.23 18.69 19.39
C CYS A 171 -18.76 19.64 18.27
N SER A 172 -18.15 20.76 18.66
CA SER A 172 -17.55 21.69 17.71
C SER A 172 -16.32 21.08 17.02
N ARG A 173 -16.07 21.46 15.77
CA ARG A 173 -14.90 20.98 14.97
C ARG A 173 -13.58 21.11 15.70
N THR A 174 -13.34 22.23 16.40
CA THR A 174 -12.12 22.46 17.17
C THR A 174 -11.93 21.41 18.27
N LYS A 175 -13.00 21.07 19.00
CA LYS A 175 -12.94 20.05 20.05
C LYS A 175 -12.67 18.66 19.46
N ALA A 176 -13.31 18.34 18.35
CA ALA A 176 -13.06 17.08 17.61
C ALA A 176 -11.62 16.99 17.11
N VAL A 177 -11.06 18.05 16.52
CA VAL A 177 -9.66 18.11 16.06
C VAL A 177 -8.70 17.88 17.21
N VAL A 178 -8.82 18.64 18.31
CA VAL A 178 -7.91 18.51 19.45
C VAL A 178 -8.02 17.14 20.09
N GLY A 179 -9.23 16.63 20.28
CA GLY A 179 -9.44 15.28 20.84
C GLY A 179 -8.82 14.18 19.98
N ASN A 180 -9.05 14.21 18.66
CA ASN A 180 -8.44 13.25 17.74
C ASN A 180 -6.90 13.38 17.70
N LEU A 181 -6.36 14.58 17.73
CA LEU A 181 -4.91 14.80 17.74
C LEU A 181 -4.27 14.15 18.98
N ILE A 182 -4.84 14.39 20.16
CA ILE A 182 -4.37 13.77 21.40
C ILE A 182 -4.49 12.24 21.32
N ALA A 183 -5.64 11.73 20.86
CA ALA A 183 -5.87 10.29 20.73
C ALA A 183 -4.83 9.64 19.80
N ILE A 184 -4.55 10.23 18.64
CA ILE A 184 -3.57 9.67 17.70
C ILE A 184 -2.15 9.72 18.27
N ILE A 185 -1.75 10.81 18.93
CA ILE A 185 -0.44 10.87 19.60
C ILE A 185 -0.32 9.74 20.62
N VAL A 186 -1.33 9.54 21.46
CA VAL A 186 -1.31 8.46 22.47
C VAL A 186 -1.30 7.07 21.84
N LEU A 187 -2.13 6.85 20.82
CA LEU A 187 -2.23 5.55 20.14
C LEU A 187 -1.01 5.22 19.26
N SER A 188 -0.22 6.21 18.84
CA SER A 188 1.03 5.96 18.11
C SER A 188 2.21 5.61 19.01
N LEU A 189 2.14 5.89 20.32
CA LEU A 189 3.23 5.59 21.24
C LEU A 189 3.64 4.10 21.28
N PRO A 190 2.72 3.13 21.31
CA PRO A 190 3.11 1.72 21.29
C PRO A 190 3.92 1.35 20.05
N CYS A 191 3.54 1.83 18.86
CA CYS A 191 4.29 1.61 17.65
C CYS A 191 5.71 2.20 17.74
N ILE A 192 5.84 3.45 18.20
CA ILE A 192 7.13 4.12 18.37
C ILE A 192 8.02 3.35 19.38
N PHE A 193 7.46 2.95 20.51
CA PHE A 193 8.19 2.17 21.51
C PHE A 193 8.55 0.77 21.02
N GLY A 194 7.75 0.19 20.15
CA GLY A 194 8.03 -1.10 19.51
C GLY A 194 9.31 -1.12 18.70
N PHE A 195 9.67 0.00 18.09
CA PHE A 195 10.95 0.15 17.38
C PHE A 195 12.12 0.55 18.28
N ASN A 196 11.89 0.85 19.55
CA ASN A 196 12.91 1.38 20.46
C ASN A 196 12.96 0.58 21.77
N ILE A 197 12.27 1.06 22.80
CA ILE A 197 12.32 0.50 24.16
C ILE A 197 11.73 -0.92 24.22
N TRP A 198 10.71 -1.19 23.43
CA TRP A 198 10.01 -2.48 23.37
C TRP A 198 10.41 -3.33 22.16
N SER A 199 11.54 -3.06 21.52
CA SER A 199 12.03 -3.82 20.36
C SER A 199 12.22 -5.32 20.60
N GLY A 200 12.40 -5.74 21.86
CA GLY A 200 12.44 -7.14 22.26
C GLY A 200 11.07 -7.81 22.47
N PHE A 201 9.98 -7.04 22.44
CA PHE A 201 8.63 -7.59 22.58
C PHE A 201 8.10 -8.03 21.22
N MET A 202 7.92 -9.34 21.06
CA MET A 202 7.50 -10.00 19.82
C MET A 202 6.10 -10.61 19.95
N PRO A 203 5.04 -9.83 19.81
CA PRO A 203 3.67 -10.25 20.15
C PRO A 203 3.10 -11.34 19.25
N LEU A 204 3.58 -11.46 18.02
CA LEU A 204 3.10 -12.41 17.02
C LEU A 204 4.14 -13.50 16.68
N GLY A 205 5.16 -13.67 17.52
CA GLY A 205 6.23 -14.64 17.31
C GLY A 205 7.57 -14.02 16.93
N ALA A 206 8.59 -14.86 16.73
CA ALA A 206 9.95 -14.42 16.49
C ALA A 206 10.05 -13.49 15.26
N GLY A 207 10.69 -12.32 15.44
CA GLY A 207 10.87 -11.32 14.41
C GLY A 207 9.69 -10.36 14.20
N SER A 208 8.59 -10.50 14.95
CA SER A 208 7.46 -9.58 14.86
C SER A 208 7.67 -8.33 15.73
N SER A 209 7.16 -7.21 15.26
CA SER A 209 7.14 -5.94 15.96
C SER A 209 5.73 -5.61 16.50
N ILE A 210 5.61 -4.57 17.31
CA ILE A 210 4.31 -4.03 17.73
C ILE A 210 3.53 -3.51 16.54
N GLN A 211 4.21 -2.92 15.55
CA GLN A 211 3.58 -2.49 14.29
C GLN A 211 2.92 -3.66 13.56
N ASP A 212 3.55 -4.84 13.53
CA ASP A 212 2.96 -6.04 12.91
C ASP A 212 1.69 -6.48 13.64
N LEU A 213 1.64 -6.31 14.98
CA LEU A 213 0.43 -6.57 15.76
C LEU A 213 -0.68 -5.57 15.42
N GLU A 214 -0.36 -4.29 15.37
CA GLU A 214 -1.31 -3.23 15.03
C GLU A 214 -1.85 -3.43 13.60
N ASP A 215 -0.97 -3.74 12.64
CA ASP A 215 -1.37 -4.06 11.27
C ASP A 215 -2.24 -5.31 11.21
N PHE A 216 -1.89 -6.37 11.92
CA PHE A 216 -2.72 -7.57 12.01
C PHE A 216 -4.12 -7.27 12.56
N ILE A 217 -4.23 -6.45 13.60
CA ILE A 217 -5.53 -6.06 14.18
C ILE A 217 -6.34 -5.27 13.15
N VAL A 218 -5.74 -4.32 12.45
CA VAL A 218 -6.43 -3.47 11.48
C VAL A 218 -6.75 -4.26 10.22
N SER A 219 -5.75 -4.83 9.56
CA SER A 219 -5.88 -5.42 8.23
C SER A 219 -6.64 -6.73 8.22
N ASN A 220 -6.46 -7.57 9.26
CA ASN A 220 -7.11 -8.87 9.31
C ASN A 220 -8.42 -8.89 10.14
N ASN A 221 -8.69 -7.87 10.95
CA ASN A 221 -9.91 -7.83 11.78
C ASN A 221 -10.81 -6.66 11.43
N LEU A 222 -10.33 -5.43 11.63
CA LEU A 222 -11.19 -4.26 11.52
C LEU A 222 -11.66 -4.02 10.09
N LEU A 223 -10.76 -4.08 9.10
CA LEU A 223 -11.11 -3.85 7.71
C LEU A 223 -12.16 -4.84 7.18
N PRO A 224 -11.99 -6.17 7.34
CA PRO A 224 -12.99 -7.13 6.90
C PRO A 224 -14.35 -7.00 7.63
N ILE A 225 -14.33 -6.71 8.93
CA ILE A 225 -15.56 -6.58 9.73
C ILE A 225 -16.34 -5.32 9.36
N CYS A 226 -15.65 -4.19 9.15
CA CYS A 226 -16.27 -2.92 8.82
C CYS A 226 -16.91 -2.87 7.42
N THR A 227 -16.57 -3.79 6.52
CA THR A 227 -17.21 -3.91 5.20
C THR A 227 -18.56 -4.62 5.23
N SER A 228 -19.14 -4.85 6.41
CA SER A 228 -20.33 -5.64 6.59
C SER A 228 -21.64 -5.00 6.10
N ARG A 229 -22.67 -5.83 5.98
CA ARG A 229 -23.99 -5.66 5.33
C ARG A 229 -24.90 -4.54 5.90
N TYR A 230 -24.62 -3.99 7.07
CA TYR A 230 -25.44 -2.99 7.73
C TYR A 230 -25.16 -1.59 7.18
N GLY A 231 -25.63 -1.33 5.98
CA GLY A 231 -25.40 -0.06 5.31
C GLY A 231 -26.67 0.48 4.66
N TRP A 232 -26.46 1.38 3.77
CA TRP A 232 -27.39 2.28 3.10
C TRP A 232 -28.55 1.62 2.31
N GLY A 233 -28.44 0.33 1.99
CA GLY A 233 -29.36 -0.43 1.14
C GLY A 233 -29.06 -0.23 -0.35
N TRP A 234 -29.29 -1.31 -1.12
CA TRP A 234 -28.87 -1.38 -2.53
C TRP A 234 -29.48 -0.29 -3.41
N ASP A 235 -30.77 -0.02 -3.25
CA ASP A 235 -31.48 0.93 -4.13
C ASP A 235 -31.01 2.36 -3.90
N LYS A 236 -30.74 2.73 -2.64
CA LYS A 236 -30.20 4.06 -2.28
C LYS A 236 -28.76 4.19 -2.79
N PHE A 237 -27.95 3.13 -2.60
CA PHE A 237 -26.58 3.09 -3.12
C PHE A 237 -26.56 3.26 -4.64
N GLN A 238 -27.36 2.49 -5.38
CA GLN A 238 -27.37 2.55 -6.84
C GLN A 238 -27.86 3.90 -7.36
N LYS A 239 -28.83 4.51 -6.69
CA LYS A 239 -29.33 5.84 -7.04
C LYS A 239 -28.25 6.90 -6.88
N GLU A 240 -27.51 6.85 -5.79
CA GLU A 240 -26.43 7.80 -5.51
C GLU A 240 -25.20 7.55 -6.38
N ALA A 241 -24.77 6.29 -6.51
CA ALA A 241 -23.62 5.92 -7.35
C ALA A 241 -23.79 6.30 -8.81
N ASN A 242 -25.03 6.32 -9.29
CA ASN A 242 -25.40 6.68 -10.67
C ASN A 242 -25.91 8.11 -10.83
N ALA A 243 -25.89 8.91 -9.77
CA ALA A 243 -26.18 10.34 -9.87
C ALA A 243 -25.11 11.03 -10.73
N GLY A 244 -25.54 11.96 -11.58
CA GLY A 244 -24.61 12.70 -12.44
C GLY A 244 -24.26 12.03 -13.77
N SER A 245 -23.29 12.61 -14.46
CA SER A 245 -22.79 12.17 -15.76
C SER A 245 -21.48 11.39 -15.62
N GLY A 246 -21.37 10.23 -16.25
CA GLY A 246 -20.17 9.39 -16.24
C GLY A 246 -20.46 7.90 -16.26
N ILE A 247 -19.47 7.07 -15.87
CA ILE A 247 -19.60 5.62 -15.80
C ILE A 247 -20.61 5.24 -14.72
N LYS A 248 -21.66 4.54 -15.12
CA LYS A 248 -22.72 4.11 -14.21
C LYS A 248 -22.39 2.74 -13.61
N PHE A 249 -22.77 2.55 -12.35
CA PHE A 249 -22.62 1.29 -11.67
C PHE A 249 -23.57 0.24 -12.27
N PRO A 250 -23.05 -0.91 -12.78
CA PRO A 250 -23.86 -1.87 -13.49
C PRO A 250 -24.77 -2.66 -12.53
N GLY A 251 -26.04 -2.85 -12.90
CA GLY A 251 -27.02 -3.55 -12.05
C GLY A 251 -26.68 -5.01 -11.76
N TRP A 252 -25.93 -5.69 -12.66
CA TRP A 252 -25.50 -7.08 -12.46
C TRP A 252 -24.50 -7.22 -11.30
N ALA A 253 -23.74 -6.16 -10.98
CA ALA A 253 -22.78 -6.17 -9.89
C ALA A 253 -23.43 -6.30 -8.50
N ARG A 254 -24.78 -6.18 -8.40
CA ARG A 254 -25.50 -6.41 -7.15
C ARG A 254 -25.19 -7.78 -6.56
N PHE A 255 -25.25 -8.83 -7.38
CA PHE A 255 -24.97 -10.19 -6.91
C PHE A 255 -23.53 -10.32 -6.42
N TYR A 256 -22.57 -9.76 -7.15
CA TYR A 256 -21.16 -9.76 -6.77
C TYR A 256 -20.94 -9.05 -5.43
N VAL A 257 -21.42 -7.81 -5.29
CA VAL A 257 -21.21 -6.99 -4.09
C VAL A 257 -21.97 -7.53 -2.88
N SER A 258 -23.20 -8.10 -3.09
CA SER A 258 -24.04 -8.55 -1.98
C SER A 258 -23.69 -9.93 -1.45
N TYR A 259 -23.08 -10.78 -2.26
CA TYR A 259 -22.83 -12.19 -1.91
C TYR A 259 -21.37 -12.60 -2.09
N ILE A 260 -20.77 -12.34 -3.26
CA ILE A 260 -19.40 -12.80 -3.55
C ILE A 260 -18.38 -12.02 -2.74
N LEU A 261 -18.47 -10.69 -2.75
CA LEU A 261 -17.53 -9.84 -2.03
C LEU A 261 -17.50 -10.11 -0.51
N PRO A 262 -18.64 -10.23 0.21
CA PRO A 262 -18.64 -10.61 1.62
C PRO A 262 -18.04 -12.00 1.88
N LEU A 263 -18.23 -12.96 0.97
CA LEU A 263 -17.60 -14.28 1.08
C LEU A 263 -16.08 -14.20 0.90
N ILE A 264 -15.61 -13.41 -0.04
CA ILE A 264 -14.19 -13.15 -0.24
C ILE A 264 -13.58 -12.51 1.00
N VAL A 265 -14.23 -11.48 1.54
CA VAL A 265 -13.78 -10.79 2.76
C VAL A 265 -13.75 -11.75 3.96
N LEU A 266 -14.78 -12.58 4.13
CA LEU A 266 -14.81 -13.61 5.17
C LEU A 266 -13.68 -14.64 4.98
N PHE A 267 -13.41 -15.04 3.75
CA PHE A 267 -12.31 -15.95 3.43
C PHE A 267 -10.96 -15.34 3.79
N ILE A 268 -10.73 -14.06 3.45
CA ILE A 268 -9.52 -13.32 3.83
C ILE A 268 -9.35 -13.29 5.34
N PHE A 269 -10.43 -12.98 6.05
CA PHE A 269 -10.44 -12.95 7.51
C PHE A 269 -10.03 -14.30 8.12
N VAL A 270 -10.69 -15.39 7.71
CA VAL A 270 -10.41 -16.74 8.19
C VAL A 270 -8.99 -17.17 7.85
N GLN A 271 -8.54 -16.91 6.63
CA GLN A 271 -7.21 -17.29 6.17
C GLN A 271 -6.11 -16.52 6.93
N GLY A 272 -6.32 -15.25 7.23
CA GLY A 272 -5.38 -14.44 8.03
C GLY A 272 -5.16 -15.01 9.43
N TYR A 273 -6.21 -15.53 10.05
CA TYR A 273 -6.09 -16.24 11.32
C TYR A 273 -5.44 -17.61 11.19
N TRP A 274 -5.82 -18.36 10.16
CA TRP A 274 -5.29 -19.70 9.94
C TRP A 274 -3.77 -19.68 9.73
N SER A 275 -3.29 -18.82 8.83
CA SER A 275 -1.85 -18.71 8.55
C SER A 275 -1.04 -18.19 9.73
N LYS A 276 -1.66 -17.44 10.67
CA LYS A 276 -0.95 -16.85 11.80
C LYS A 276 -0.89 -17.76 13.02
N PHE A 277 -1.93 -18.59 13.26
CA PHE A 277 -2.07 -19.35 14.50
C PHE A 277 -2.06 -20.88 14.31
N VAL A 278 -2.23 -21.37 13.09
CA VAL A 278 -2.33 -22.81 12.80
C VAL A 278 -1.27 -23.27 11.80
N GLY A 279 -0.88 -22.42 10.85
CA GLY A 279 0.18 -22.67 9.88
C GLY A 279 1.48 -22.12 10.38
#